data_34d794f1d0d9fe18c3638e9af0322801
#
_entry.id   34d794f1d0d9fe18c3638e9af0322801
#
_cell.length_a   1.000
_cell.length_b   1.000
_cell.length_c   1.000
_cell.angle_alpha   90.00
_cell.angle_beta   90.00
_cell.angle_gamma   90.00
#
_symmetry.space_group_name_H-M   'P 1'
#
loop_
_entity.id
_entity.type
_entity.pdbx_description
1 polymer ?
#
loop_
_entity_poly.entity_id
_entity_poly.type
_entity_poly.pdbx_seq_one_letter_code
_entity_poly.pdbx_strand_id
1 'polypeptide(L)'
;MKNKLIQKVICMSFFAFMLMSCNHGENKYHSVTDKIEEESKHYHGTSISSERFLEDIKTIEITEGEHKFLIPERKSQIKSYACTECHTKPLDQFQSKDGKKAHWDIKLNHANENTMNCVTCHNGNDMDNLKSLTGNQIDFNLSYNVCNQCHTKQFEDWKGGAHGKKIGGWAPPRASMTCVNCHNPHEPHFESRWPARFNTQKVIERE
;
A
#
# COMPACT_ATOMS: atom_id res chain seq x y z
N MET A 1 47.46 5.44 -57.67
CA MET A 1 47.09 4.17 -57.03
C MET A 1 47.46 4.16 -55.50
N LYS A 2 48.59 4.69 -55.07
CA LYS A 2 49.06 4.67 -53.66
C LYS A 2 48.10 5.35 -52.67
N ASN A 3 47.49 6.48 -53.01
CA ASN A 3 46.60 7.18 -52.07
C ASN A 3 45.31 6.46 -51.73
N LYS A 4 44.73 5.65 -52.65
CA LYS A 4 43.52 4.84 -52.36
C LYS A 4 43.82 3.65 -51.44
N LEU A 5 45.04 3.13 -51.48
CA LEU A 5 45.46 2.03 -50.59
C LEU A 5 45.64 2.54 -49.15
N ILE A 6 46.30 3.70 -49.00
CA ILE A 6 46.49 4.34 -47.68
C ILE A 6 45.15 4.69 -47.05
N GLN A 7 44.20 5.22 -47.82
CA GLN A 7 42.88 5.56 -47.32
C GLN A 7 42.05 4.33 -46.83
N LYS A 8 42.18 3.19 -47.56
CA LYS A 8 41.56 1.93 -47.12
C LYS A 8 42.17 1.36 -45.83
N VAL A 9 43.50 1.47 -45.68
CA VAL A 9 44.20 1.01 -44.46
C VAL A 9 43.81 1.85 -43.26
N ILE A 10 43.70 3.18 -43.41
CA ILE A 10 43.25 4.09 -42.35
C ILE A 10 41.80 3.81 -41.94
N CYS A 11 40.89 3.63 -42.90
CA CYS A 11 39.51 3.24 -42.60
C CYS A 11 39.39 1.89 -41.90
N MET A 12 40.17 0.90 -42.30
CA MET A 12 40.17 -0.43 -41.67
C MET A 12 40.73 -0.39 -40.25
N SER A 13 41.79 0.41 -39.99
CA SER A 13 42.34 0.54 -38.65
C SER A 13 41.40 1.31 -37.74
N PHE A 14 40.68 2.31 -38.26
CA PHE A 14 39.67 3.04 -37.49
C PHE A 14 38.47 2.17 -37.13
N PHE A 15 38.04 1.29 -38.05
CA PHE A 15 36.98 0.31 -37.83
C PHE A 15 37.38 -0.76 -36.81
N ALA A 16 38.64 -1.22 -36.85
CA ALA A 16 39.19 -2.16 -35.87
C ALA A 16 39.28 -1.54 -34.45
N PHE A 17 39.59 -0.23 -34.36
CA PHE A 17 39.63 0.49 -33.10
C PHE A 17 38.25 0.70 -32.51
N MET A 18 37.21 0.89 -33.35
CA MET A 18 35.80 0.98 -32.88
C MET A 18 35.29 -0.35 -32.30
N LEU A 19 35.79 -1.50 -32.77
CA LEU A 19 35.41 -2.81 -32.27
C LEU A 19 36.04 -3.16 -30.91
N MET A 20 37.11 -2.47 -30.52
CA MET A 20 37.75 -2.66 -29.21
C MET A 20 37.19 -1.79 -28.09
N SER A 21 36.27 -0.85 -28.40
CA SER A 21 35.75 0.14 -27.43
C SER A 21 34.62 -0.33 -26.52
N CYS A 22 34.19 -1.59 -26.63
CA CYS A 22 33.12 -2.14 -25.77
C CYS A 22 33.61 -3.38 -25.02
N ASN A 23 34.74 -3.30 -24.36
CA ASN A 23 34.98 -4.23 -23.26
C ASN A 23 34.27 -3.64 -22.00
N HIS A 24 32.94 -3.79 -21.96
CA HIS A 24 32.25 -3.79 -20.70
C HIS A 24 32.79 -5.00 -19.96
N GLY A 25 33.68 -4.77 -19.01
CA GLY A 25 34.00 -5.79 -18.02
C GLY A 25 32.66 -6.29 -17.48
N GLU A 26 32.46 -7.60 -17.50
CA GLU A 26 31.28 -8.21 -16.92
C GLU A 26 31.16 -7.65 -15.50
N ASN A 27 30.27 -6.68 -15.32
CA ASN A 27 29.95 -6.22 -13.99
C ASN A 27 29.37 -7.44 -13.29
N LYS A 28 30.07 -7.94 -12.29
CA LYS A 28 29.66 -9.06 -11.43
C LYS A 28 28.20 -8.91 -10.96
N TYR A 29 27.72 -7.66 -10.92
CA TYR A 29 26.40 -7.32 -10.46
C TYR A 29 25.56 -6.74 -11.61
N HIS A 30 24.37 -7.29 -11.82
CA HIS A 30 23.41 -6.81 -12.83
C HIS A 30 22.71 -5.52 -12.37
N SER A 31 22.64 -5.29 -11.06
CA SER A 31 22.02 -4.12 -10.45
C SER A 31 22.72 -3.69 -9.15
N VAL A 32 22.38 -2.49 -8.67
CA VAL A 32 22.83 -2.01 -7.36
C VAL A 32 22.28 -2.89 -6.25
N THR A 33 21.08 -3.43 -6.41
CA THR A 33 20.46 -4.33 -5.44
C THR A 33 21.25 -5.64 -5.33
N ASP A 34 21.66 -6.24 -6.44
CA ASP A 34 22.47 -7.48 -6.45
C ASP A 34 23.81 -7.28 -5.73
N LYS A 35 24.42 -6.10 -5.93
CA LYS A 35 25.64 -5.73 -5.19
C LYS A 35 25.41 -5.63 -3.69
N ILE A 36 24.33 -4.96 -3.27
CA ILE A 36 23.96 -4.81 -1.87
C ILE A 36 23.67 -6.18 -1.24
N GLU A 37 22.96 -7.04 -1.97
CA GLU A 37 22.62 -8.38 -1.52
C GLU A 37 23.88 -9.25 -1.34
N GLU A 38 24.83 -9.19 -2.26
CA GLU A 38 26.10 -9.93 -2.16
C GLU A 38 26.95 -9.42 -0.99
N GLU A 39 27.12 -8.11 -0.86
CA GLU A 39 27.88 -7.51 0.25
C GLU A 39 27.22 -7.77 1.60
N SER A 40 25.88 -7.81 1.65
CA SER A 40 25.14 -8.07 2.89
C SER A 40 25.36 -9.49 3.44
N LYS A 41 25.68 -10.47 2.60
CA LYS A 41 26.00 -11.84 3.03
C LYS A 41 27.24 -11.92 3.93
N HIS A 42 28.14 -10.97 3.79
CA HIS A 42 29.39 -10.88 4.57
C HIS A 42 29.30 -9.88 5.71
N TYR A 43 28.11 -9.29 5.93
CA TYR A 43 27.92 -8.33 7.00
C TYR A 43 27.78 -9.04 8.36
N HIS A 44 28.73 -8.80 9.23
CA HIS A 44 28.77 -9.33 10.60
C HIS A 44 28.40 -8.30 11.66
N GLY A 45 27.75 -7.22 11.26
CA GLY A 45 27.31 -6.16 12.17
C GLY A 45 26.13 -6.56 13.06
N THR A 46 25.74 -5.65 13.95
CA THR A 46 24.59 -5.86 14.84
C THR A 46 23.31 -5.92 14.04
N SER A 47 22.51 -6.98 14.22
CA SER A 47 21.17 -7.04 13.69
C SER A 47 20.31 -5.97 14.36
N ILE A 48 19.70 -5.11 13.56
CA ILE A 48 18.78 -4.08 14.04
C ILE A 48 17.36 -4.61 13.91
N SER A 49 16.62 -4.60 15.02
CA SER A 49 15.22 -4.98 15.08
C SER A 49 14.35 -3.78 15.41
N SER A 50 13.20 -3.68 14.75
CA SER A 50 12.17 -2.69 15.08
C SER A 50 11.12 -3.21 16.06
N GLU A 51 11.29 -4.39 16.63
CA GLU A 51 10.32 -5.06 17.51
C GLU A 51 9.83 -4.15 18.64
N ARG A 52 10.74 -3.45 19.30
CA ARG A 52 10.43 -2.47 20.37
C ARG A 52 9.45 -1.37 19.96
N PHE A 53 9.35 -1.04 18.67
CA PHE A 53 8.43 -0.02 18.17
C PHE A 53 7.04 -0.57 17.86
N LEU A 54 6.84 -1.88 18.00
CA LEU A 54 5.56 -2.56 17.82
C LEU A 54 4.98 -3.08 19.14
N GLU A 55 5.69 -2.95 20.27
CA GLU A 55 5.28 -3.50 21.59
C GLU A 55 3.89 -2.99 22.00
N ASP A 56 3.58 -1.71 21.75
CA ASP A 56 2.30 -1.10 22.09
C ASP A 56 1.23 -1.28 20.99
N ILE A 57 1.54 -2.00 19.92
CA ILE A 57 0.66 -2.13 18.76
C ILE A 57 0.29 -3.59 18.59
N LYS A 58 -0.96 -3.92 18.90
CA LYS A 58 -1.47 -5.25 18.62
C LYS A 58 -1.48 -5.48 17.11
N THR A 59 -0.69 -6.44 16.65
CA THR A 59 -0.55 -6.78 15.24
C THR A 59 -1.05 -8.17 14.93
N ILE A 60 -1.43 -8.38 13.67
CA ILE A 60 -1.86 -9.67 13.11
C ILE A 60 -0.95 -9.96 11.93
N GLU A 61 -0.41 -11.18 11.88
CA GLU A 61 0.32 -11.66 10.70
C GLU A 61 -0.66 -12.10 9.62
N ILE A 62 -0.43 -11.62 8.42
CA ILE A 62 -1.21 -11.91 7.23
C ILE A 62 -0.31 -12.60 6.21
N THR A 63 -0.88 -13.59 5.51
CA THR A 63 -0.26 -14.24 4.36
C THR A 63 -1.14 -14.02 3.13
N GLU A 64 -0.62 -13.30 2.14
CA GLU A 64 -1.26 -13.04 0.86
C GLU A 64 -0.38 -13.60 -0.27
N GLY A 65 -0.70 -14.81 -0.72
CA GLY A 65 0.17 -15.55 -1.64
C GLY A 65 1.54 -15.82 -1.02
N GLU A 66 2.61 -15.34 -1.63
CA GLU A 66 3.98 -15.48 -1.11
C GLU A 66 4.37 -14.36 -0.12
N HIS A 67 3.55 -13.34 0.03
CA HIS A 67 3.84 -12.19 0.88
C HIS A 67 3.35 -12.43 2.31
N LYS A 68 4.26 -12.30 3.28
CA LYS A 68 3.95 -12.26 4.71
C LYS A 68 4.22 -10.87 5.25
N PHE A 69 3.25 -10.34 5.98
CA PHE A 69 3.36 -9.02 6.58
C PHE A 69 2.48 -8.88 7.82
N LEU A 70 2.81 -7.91 8.66
CA LEU A 70 2.01 -7.55 9.82
C LEU A 70 1.07 -6.40 9.47
N ILE A 71 -0.13 -6.41 10.04
CA ILE A 71 -1.07 -5.29 10.05
C ILE A 71 -1.48 -4.98 11.49
N PRO A 72 -1.82 -3.72 11.82
CA PRO A 72 -2.46 -3.41 13.10
C PRO A 72 -3.82 -4.10 13.22
N GLU A 73 -4.11 -4.64 14.39
CA GLU A 73 -5.41 -5.18 14.72
C GLU A 73 -6.44 -4.04 14.76
N ARG A 74 -7.62 -4.24 14.16
CA ARG A 74 -8.64 -3.21 13.98
C ARG A 74 -9.81 -3.33 14.93
N LYS A 75 -10.27 -4.54 15.21
CA LYS A 75 -11.53 -4.78 15.95
C LYS A 75 -11.55 -4.14 17.33
N SER A 76 -10.47 -4.23 18.08
CA SER A 76 -10.35 -3.63 19.40
C SER A 76 -10.35 -2.10 19.37
N GLN A 77 -10.13 -1.48 18.20
CA GLN A 77 -10.12 -0.03 18.02
C GLN A 77 -11.48 0.51 17.53
N ILE A 78 -12.41 -0.36 17.17
CA ILE A 78 -13.75 0.03 16.72
C ILE A 78 -14.60 0.30 17.96
N LYS A 79 -15.09 1.55 18.08
CA LYS A 79 -15.99 1.93 19.14
C LYS A 79 -17.29 1.13 19.03
N SER A 80 -17.73 0.56 20.13
CA SER A 80 -18.96 -0.25 20.21
C SER A 80 -18.96 -1.53 19.34
N TYR A 81 -17.80 -2.14 19.13
CA TYR A 81 -17.72 -3.52 18.68
C TYR A 81 -17.98 -4.46 19.91
N ALA A 82 -18.81 -5.53 19.82
CA ALA A 82 -19.39 -6.12 18.63
C ALA A 82 -20.71 -5.43 18.21
N CYS A 83 -20.88 -5.28 16.92
CA CYS A 83 -22.06 -4.62 16.35
C CYS A 83 -23.34 -5.41 16.59
N THR A 84 -23.24 -6.75 16.68
CA THR A 84 -24.32 -7.68 16.96
C THR A 84 -24.91 -7.54 18.36
N GLU A 85 -24.30 -6.81 19.28
CA GLU A 85 -24.90 -6.42 20.55
C GLU A 85 -26.17 -5.57 20.36
N CYS A 86 -26.18 -4.75 19.30
CA CYS A 86 -27.34 -3.95 18.90
C CYS A 86 -28.08 -4.55 17.69
N HIS A 87 -27.34 -5.06 16.71
CA HIS A 87 -27.89 -5.65 15.49
C HIS A 87 -28.17 -7.15 15.69
N THR A 88 -29.14 -7.45 16.54
CA THR A 88 -29.51 -8.83 16.92
C THR A 88 -30.31 -9.58 15.84
N LYS A 89 -30.69 -8.90 14.76
CA LYS A 89 -31.42 -9.44 13.61
C LYS A 89 -30.78 -8.93 12.31
N PRO A 90 -31.03 -9.62 11.18
CA PRO A 90 -30.67 -9.11 9.87
C PRO A 90 -31.16 -7.67 9.64
N LEU A 91 -30.40 -6.88 8.93
CA LEU A 91 -30.64 -5.45 8.77
C LEU A 91 -31.98 -5.14 8.08
N ASP A 92 -32.44 -6.00 7.17
CA ASP A 92 -33.75 -5.92 6.50
C ASP A 92 -34.94 -6.14 7.45
N GLN A 93 -34.70 -6.83 8.58
CA GLN A 93 -35.69 -7.07 9.65
C GLN A 93 -35.56 -6.07 10.81
N PHE A 94 -34.56 -5.18 10.74
CA PHE A 94 -34.31 -4.23 11.82
C PHE A 94 -35.17 -2.96 11.61
N GLN A 95 -36.18 -2.80 12.45
CA GLN A 95 -37.02 -1.60 12.50
C GLN A 95 -36.63 -0.77 13.72
N SER A 96 -36.13 0.43 13.47
CA SER A 96 -35.92 1.42 14.54
C SER A 96 -37.27 1.83 15.12
N LYS A 97 -37.49 1.56 16.40
CA LYS A 97 -38.76 1.87 17.10
C LYS A 97 -39.05 3.38 17.15
N ASP A 98 -38.01 4.22 17.14
CA ASP A 98 -38.13 5.67 17.37
C ASP A 98 -37.73 6.53 16.18
N GLY A 99 -37.49 5.92 15.01
CA GLY A 99 -37.02 6.65 13.80
C GLY A 99 -35.62 7.28 13.93
N LYS A 100 -34.96 7.14 15.10
CA LYS A 100 -33.60 7.63 15.33
C LYS A 100 -32.60 6.64 14.75
N LYS A 101 -31.74 7.14 13.87
CA LYS A 101 -30.60 6.35 13.35
C LYS A 101 -29.45 6.42 14.35
N ALA A 102 -28.96 5.28 14.82
CA ALA A 102 -27.83 5.22 15.75
C ALA A 102 -26.53 5.76 15.14
N HIS A 103 -26.42 5.76 13.82
CA HIS A 103 -25.25 6.23 13.03
C HIS A 103 -25.61 7.48 12.22
N TRP A 104 -26.31 8.43 12.84
CA TRP A 104 -26.78 9.67 12.19
C TRP A 104 -25.65 10.58 11.71
N ASP A 105 -24.46 10.43 12.31
CA ASP A 105 -23.24 11.19 12.04
C ASP A 105 -22.43 10.61 10.89
N ILE A 106 -22.74 9.38 10.46
CA ILE A 106 -22.06 8.75 9.33
C ILE A 106 -22.68 9.24 8.01
N LYS A 107 -21.87 9.94 7.24
CA LYS A 107 -22.20 10.34 5.87
C LYS A 107 -21.45 9.43 4.90
N LEU A 108 -22.19 8.84 3.97
CA LEU A 108 -21.60 8.06 2.89
C LEU A 108 -21.37 8.96 1.68
N ASN A 109 -20.11 9.26 1.39
CA ASN A 109 -19.67 10.02 0.23
C ASN A 109 -18.55 9.24 -0.48
N HIS A 110 -18.95 8.11 -1.09
CA HIS A 110 -18.04 7.19 -1.74
C HIS A 110 -18.74 6.62 -2.98
N ALA A 111 -18.30 7.03 -4.17
CA ALA A 111 -18.97 6.78 -5.45
C ALA A 111 -20.43 7.30 -5.47
N ASN A 112 -21.27 6.79 -6.37
CA ASN A 112 -22.65 7.22 -6.47
C ASN A 112 -23.59 6.33 -5.65
N GLU A 113 -24.77 6.86 -5.32
CA GLU A 113 -25.78 6.18 -4.47
C GLU A 113 -26.31 4.86 -5.07
N ASN A 114 -26.25 4.69 -6.39
CA ASN A 114 -26.68 3.46 -7.04
C ASN A 114 -25.67 2.33 -6.84
N THR A 115 -24.40 2.69 -6.60
CA THR A 115 -23.30 1.72 -6.42
C THR A 115 -23.02 1.48 -4.94
N MET A 116 -23.13 2.52 -4.11
CA MET A 116 -22.71 2.50 -2.71
C MET A 116 -23.89 2.72 -1.77
N ASN A 117 -24.08 1.77 -0.87
CA ASN A 117 -24.93 1.89 0.30
C ASN A 117 -24.29 1.10 1.46
N CYS A 118 -24.90 1.16 2.64
CA CYS A 118 -24.33 0.51 3.83
C CYS A 118 -24.07 -0.98 3.61
N VAL A 119 -25.02 -1.69 2.99
CA VAL A 119 -24.93 -3.14 2.77
C VAL A 119 -24.09 -3.52 1.55
N THR A 120 -23.50 -2.57 0.84
CA THR A 120 -22.49 -2.89 -0.17
C THR A 120 -21.23 -3.45 0.49
N CYS A 121 -20.86 -2.92 1.65
CA CYS A 121 -19.66 -3.31 2.38
C CYS A 121 -19.97 -4.06 3.68
N HIS A 122 -21.02 -3.67 4.41
CA HIS A 122 -21.41 -4.32 5.66
C HIS A 122 -22.26 -5.55 5.39
N ASN A 123 -22.00 -6.63 6.13
CA ASN A 123 -22.83 -7.83 6.01
C ASN A 123 -24.13 -7.64 6.80
N GLY A 124 -25.23 -7.37 6.09
CA GLY A 124 -26.53 -7.12 6.70
C GLY A 124 -27.10 -8.31 7.50
N ASN A 125 -26.57 -9.51 7.32
CA ASN A 125 -26.95 -10.70 8.08
C ASN A 125 -26.09 -10.92 9.32
N ASP A 126 -24.89 -10.34 9.33
CA ASP A 126 -23.93 -10.43 10.43
C ASP A 126 -23.08 -9.15 10.46
N MET A 127 -23.52 -8.18 11.22
CA MET A 127 -22.91 -6.85 11.30
C MET A 127 -21.52 -6.84 11.93
N ASP A 128 -21.09 -7.93 12.55
CA ASP A 128 -19.71 -8.09 13.04
C ASP A 128 -18.71 -8.36 11.93
N ASN A 129 -19.19 -8.48 10.69
CA ASN A 129 -18.38 -8.70 9.53
C ASN A 129 -18.75 -7.78 8.37
N LEU A 130 -17.77 -7.55 7.52
CA LEU A 130 -17.96 -6.98 6.20
C LEU A 130 -18.28 -8.10 5.19
N LYS A 131 -18.63 -7.75 3.98
CA LYS A 131 -18.83 -8.71 2.90
C LYS A 131 -18.17 -8.26 1.59
N SER A 132 -17.83 -9.24 0.78
CA SER A 132 -17.43 -9.01 -0.61
C SER A 132 -18.65 -8.72 -1.50
N LEU A 133 -18.40 -8.22 -2.71
CA LEU A 133 -19.42 -8.06 -3.74
C LEU A 133 -20.08 -9.39 -4.13
N THR A 134 -19.38 -10.50 -3.93
CA THR A 134 -19.90 -11.87 -4.15
C THR A 134 -20.60 -12.44 -2.92
N GLY A 135 -20.72 -11.68 -1.82
CA GLY A 135 -21.42 -12.06 -0.60
C GLY A 135 -20.57 -12.84 0.42
N ASN A 136 -19.28 -13.08 0.14
CA ASN A 136 -18.41 -13.75 1.10
C ASN A 136 -18.11 -12.84 2.29
N GLN A 137 -18.09 -13.42 3.48
CA GLN A 137 -17.78 -12.74 4.72
C GLN A 137 -16.32 -12.29 4.76
N ILE A 138 -16.08 -11.07 5.24
CA ILE A 138 -14.75 -10.48 5.41
C ILE A 138 -14.63 -9.94 6.83
N ASP A 139 -13.61 -10.37 7.55
CA ASP A 139 -13.31 -9.85 8.88
C ASP A 139 -12.91 -8.36 8.82
N PHE A 140 -13.28 -7.55 9.82
CA PHE A 140 -12.92 -6.13 9.89
C PHE A 140 -11.41 -5.87 9.88
N ASN A 141 -10.61 -6.78 10.42
CA ASN A 141 -9.16 -6.69 10.32
C ASN A 141 -8.67 -6.78 8.87
N LEU A 142 -9.42 -7.47 8.00
CA LEU A 142 -9.14 -7.67 6.60
C LEU A 142 -9.94 -6.73 5.68
N SER A 143 -10.40 -5.60 6.21
CA SER A 143 -11.23 -4.61 5.50
C SER A 143 -10.62 -4.13 4.17
N TYR A 144 -9.29 -4.17 4.01
CA TYR A 144 -8.61 -3.85 2.77
C TYR A 144 -9.07 -4.76 1.60
N ASN A 145 -9.55 -5.97 1.87
CA ASN A 145 -10.11 -6.87 0.86
C ASN A 145 -11.46 -6.38 0.30
N VAL A 146 -12.19 -5.58 1.05
CA VAL A 146 -13.38 -4.88 0.51
C VAL A 146 -12.94 -3.80 -0.47
N CYS A 147 -11.92 -3.02 -0.11
CA CYS A 147 -11.40 -1.94 -0.95
C CYS A 147 -10.78 -2.47 -2.25
N ASN A 148 -10.05 -3.58 -2.16
CA ASN A 148 -9.37 -4.21 -3.29
C ASN A 148 -10.31 -4.58 -4.45
N GLN A 149 -11.57 -4.88 -4.18
CA GLN A 149 -12.53 -5.29 -5.21
C GLN A 149 -12.76 -4.22 -6.29
N CYS A 150 -12.53 -2.94 -5.95
CA CYS A 150 -12.64 -1.81 -6.87
C CYS A 150 -11.31 -1.07 -7.05
N HIS A 151 -10.46 -1.04 -6.02
CA HIS A 151 -9.18 -0.31 -5.98
C HIS A 151 -7.97 -1.24 -6.14
N THR A 152 -8.03 -2.13 -7.14
CA THR A 152 -7.02 -3.19 -7.37
C THR A 152 -5.61 -2.63 -7.53
N LYS A 153 -5.45 -1.54 -8.28
CA LYS A 153 -4.13 -0.93 -8.49
C LYS A 153 -3.55 -0.40 -7.18
N GLN A 154 -4.33 0.32 -6.39
CA GLN A 154 -3.91 0.87 -5.10
C GLN A 154 -3.58 -0.27 -4.11
N PHE A 155 -4.29 -1.38 -4.20
CA PHE A 155 -4.01 -2.55 -3.39
C PHE A 155 -2.67 -3.21 -3.78
N GLU A 156 -2.37 -3.37 -5.07
CA GLU A 156 -1.07 -3.88 -5.52
C GLU A 156 0.07 -2.95 -5.10
N ASP A 157 -0.11 -1.63 -5.28
CA ASP A 157 0.84 -0.62 -4.82
C ASP A 157 1.05 -0.69 -3.29
N TRP A 158 -0.01 -0.96 -2.52
CA TRP A 158 0.07 -1.13 -1.07
C TRP A 158 0.82 -2.40 -0.68
N LYS A 159 0.56 -3.52 -1.32
CA LYS A 159 1.32 -4.77 -1.09
C LYS A 159 2.80 -4.59 -1.41
N GLY A 160 3.10 -3.92 -2.51
CA GLY A 160 4.46 -3.60 -2.93
C GLY A 160 5.15 -2.51 -2.11
N GLY A 161 4.41 -1.82 -1.22
CA GLY A 161 4.94 -0.75 -0.38
C GLY A 161 5.06 0.61 -1.07
N ALA A 162 4.53 0.77 -2.28
CA ALA A 162 4.49 2.04 -3.01
C ALA A 162 3.34 2.94 -2.54
N HIS A 163 2.30 2.37 -1.93
CA HIS A 163 1.18 3.08 -1.32
C HIS A 163 1.07 2.72 0.17
N GLY A 164 0.57 3.65 0.97
CA GLY A 164 0.41 3.47 2.42
C GLY A 164 1.71 3.70 3.21
N LYS A 165 1.67 3.35 4.48
CA LYS A 165 2.76 3.56 5.42
C LYS A 165 3.04 2.29 6.22
N LYS A 166 4.31 1.97 6.39
CA LYS A 166 4.76 0.96 7.35
C LYS A 166 5.20 1.64 8.65
N ILE A 167 4.75 1.12 9.76
CA ILE A 167 5.09 1.56 11.12
C ILE A 167 6.02 0.53 11.79
N GLY A 168 6.63 0.91 12.87
CA GLY A 168 7.57 0.08 13.61
C GLY A 168 9.04 0.33 13.24
N GLY A 169 9.37 1.55 12.76
CA GLY A 169 10.75 1.89 12.40
C GLY A 169 11.12 1.53 10.95
N TRP A 170 12.42 1.45 10.66
CA TRP A 170 12.93 1.20 9.32
C TRP A 170 13.37 -0.26 9.09
N ALA A 171 13.80 -0.96 10.14
CA ALA A 171 14.18 -2.37 10.08
C ALA A 171 12.97 -3.29 10.36
N PRO A 172 12.97 -4.54 9.90
CA PRO A 172 11.97 -5.53 10.30
C PRO A 172 12.01 -5.83 11.82
N PRO A 173 10.87 -6.27 12.40
CA PRO A 173 9.54 -6.36 11.81
C PRO A 173 8.86 -5.00 11.68
N ARG A 174 7.99 -4.84 10.68
CA ARG A 174 7.22 -3.62 10.43
C ARG A 174 5.77 -3.97 10.13
N ALA A 175 4.82 -3.17 10.65
CA ALA A 175 3.41 -3.36 10.33
C ALA A 175 2.96 -2.40 9.21
N SER A 176 2.23 -2.93 8.23
CA SER A 176 1.62 -2.16 7.16
C SER A 176 0.28 -1.59 7.61
N MET A 177 0.14 -0.28 7.62
CA MET A 177 -1.16 0.35 7.85
C MET A 177 -2.11 0.00 6.71
N THR A 178 -3.31 -0.45 7.06
CA THR A 178 -4.34 -0.78 6.07
C THR A 178 -5.02 0.47 5.53
N CYS A 179 -5.85 0.33 4.50
CA CYS A 179 -6.55 1.44 3.86
C CYS A 179 -7.32 2.30 4.89
N VAL A 180 -8.03 1.67 5.80
CA VAL A 180 -8.88 2.34 6.81
C VAL A 180 -8.10 2.98 7.97
N ASN A 181 -6.80 2.77 8.06
CA ASN A 181 -5.97 3.49 9.03
C ASN A 181 -5.68 4.94 8.58
N CYS A 182 -5.83 5.22 7.29
CA CYS A 182 -5.61 6.54 6.71
C CYS A 182 -6.86 7.11 6.03
N HIS A 183 -7.66 6.27 5.37
CA HIS A 183 -8.87 6.69 4.68
C HIS A 183 -10.11 6.41 5.54
N ASN A 184 -11.00 7.39 5.68
CA ASN A 184 -12.33 7.14 6.21
C ASN A 184 -13.12 6.30 5.18
N PRO A 185 -13.54 5.07 5.48
CA PRO A 185 -14.19 4.21 4.48
C PRO A 185 -15.52 4.77 3.96
N HIS A 186 -16.17 5.65 4.71
CA HIS A 186 -17.42 6.30 4.32
C HIS A 186 -17.20 7.57 3.47
N GLU A 187 -16.04 8.20 3.59
CA GLU A 187 -15.63 9.37 2.82
C GLU A 187 -14.11 9.31 2.57
N PRO A 188 -13.66 8.39 1.69
CA PRO A 188 -12.24 8.09 1.54
C PRO A 188 -11.44 9.13 0.76
N HIS A 189 -12.12 10.09 0.11
CA HIS A 189 -11.47 11.11 -0.70
C HIS A 189 -10.68 12.08 0.17
N PHE A 190 -9.45 12.37 -0.25
CA PHE A 190 -8.67 13.49 0.28
C PHE A 190 -8.73 14.65 -0.70
N GLU A 191 -8.88 15.85 -0.18
CA GLU A 191 -8.71 17.05 -1.01
C GLU A 191 -7.31 17.05 -1.64
N SER A 192 -7.25 17.40 -2.91
CA SER A 192 -6.00 17.51 -3.63
C SER A 192 -5.10 18.56 -2.97
N ARG A 193 -3.98 18.11 -2.45
CA ARG A 193 -2.97 19.01 -1.89
C ARG A 193 -1.85 19.14 -2.91
N TRP A 194 -1.55 20.34 -3.31
CA TRP A 194 -0.35 20.61 -4.07
C TRP A 194 0.84 20.26 -3.18
N PRO A 195 1.85 19.52 -3.67
CA PRO A 195 3.07 19.32 -2.92
C PRO A 195 3.64 20.70 -2.62
N ALA A 196 3.79 21.03 -1.34
CA ALA A 196 4.43 22.24 -0.91
C ALA A 196 5.90 22.16 -1.35
N ARG A 197 6.20 22.66 -2.54
CA ARG A 197 7.58 22.96 -2.89
C ARG A 197 7.99 24.07 -1.95
N PHE A 198 8.97 23.78 -1.11
CA PHE A 198 9.57 24.76 -0.22
C PHE A 198 10.35 25.75 -1.10
N ASN A 199 9.66 26.76 -1.57
CA ASN A 199 10.23 27.89 -2.26
C ASN A 199 9.99 29.11 -1.37
N THR A 200 11.04 29.53 -0.67
CA THR A 200 11.00 30.68 0.23
C THR A 200 10.46 31.93 -0.43
N GLN A 201 10.73 32.16 -1.72
CA GLN A 201 10.18 33.30 -2.45
C GLN A 201 8.66 33.23 -2.57
N LYS A 202 8.09 32.06 -2.89
CA LYS A 202 6.63 31.90 -2.98
C LYS A 202 5.92 31.89 -1.63
N VAL A 203 6.61 31.62 -0.54
CA VAL A 203 6.03 31.76 0.81
C VAL A 203 5.90 33.23 1.15
N ILE A 204 6.91 34.05 0.86
CA ILE A 204 6.90 35.50 1.08
C ILE A 204 5.87 36.22 0.21
N GLU A 205 5.62 35.75 -1.02
CA GLU A 205 4.59 36.31 -1.91
C GLU A 205 3.13 35.98 -1.47
N ARG A 206 2.91 35.15 -0.47
CA ARG A 206 1.59 34.75 0.05
C ARG A 206 1.23 35.39 1.39
N GLU A 207 2.17 36.07 2.01
CA GLU A 207 1.98 36.93 3.18
C GLU A 207 1.68 38.38 2.75
#